data_f7df5c249ece2c4f85490780f2b6fd4c
#
_entry.id   f7df5c249ece2c4f85490780f2b6fd4c
#
_cell.length_a   1.000
_cell.length_b   1.000
_cell.length_c   1.000
_cell.angle_alpha   90.00
_cell.angle_beta   90.00
_cell.angle_gamma   90.00
#
_symmetry.space_group_name_H-M   'P 1'
#
loop_
_entity.id
_entity.type
_entity.pdbx_description
1 polymer ?
#
loop_
_entity_poly.entity_id
_entity_poly.type
_entity_poly.pdbx_seq_one_letter_code
_entity_poly.pdbx_strand_id
1 'polypeptide(L)'
;VKDLFNAEDSAEISFVIWTTTPWTIPSNVAVCINPKYKYSLIKMNDKFYVIAFEMIDQCSKRWNQKFDVISTIHGKKLRDIDLIHPFLDRKSVLLHANHVTTETGTGCVHTAPAHGMDDYLICKKNSIDTIHSLNNKAFFKDELDFIAGLPALKADPLIIEKLQEHNALINI
;
A
#
# COMPACT_ATOMS: atom_id res chain seq x y z
N VAL A 1 11.96 7.25 -7.66
CA VAL A 1 12.16 6.17 -6.67
C VAL A 1 13.41 5.36 -7.01
N LYS A 2 13.59 4.96 -8.27
CA LYS A 2 14.74 4.16 -8.73
C LYS A 2 16.06 4.80 -8.36
N ASP A 3 16.26 6.09 -8.68
CA ASP A 3 17.48 6.84 -8.37
C ASP A 3 17.75 6.91 -6.85
N LEU A 4 16.70 7.03 -6.04
CA LEU A 4 16.84 7.10 -4.58
C LEU A 4 17.39 5.81 -3.99
N PHE A 5 17.06 4.67 -4.59
CA PHE A 5 17.51 3.36 -4.15
C PHE A 5 18.67 2.78 -4.97
N ASN A 6 19.19 3.52 -5.96
CA ASN A 6 20.18 3.03 -6.94
C ASN A 6 19.73 1.72 -7.63
N ALA A 7 18.43 1.66 -7.96
CA ALA A 7 17.85 0.51 -8.66
C ALA A 7 18.09 0.60 -10.17
N GLU A 8 18.01 -0.55 -10.84
CA GLU A 8 18.09 -0.63 -12.30
C GLU A 8 16.95 0.18 -12.97
N ASP A 9 17.21 0.74 -14.14
CA ASP A 9 16.20 1.50 -14.89
C ASP A 9 14.96 0.69 -15.26
N SER A 10 15.13 -0.62 -15.45
CA SER A 10 14.05 -1.57 -15.72
C SER A 10 13.22 -1.97 -14.50
N ALA A 11 13.69 -1.67 -13.27
CA ALA A 11 13.03 -2.10 -12.05
C ALA A 11 11.62 -1.51 -11.90
N GLU A 12 10.63 -2.37 -11.72
CA GLU A 12 9.30 -1.99 -11.23
C GLU A 12 9.31 -2.09 -9.71
N ILE A 13 9.06 -0.99 -9.01
CA ILE A 13 9.17 -0.92 -7.55
C ILE A 13 7.80 -0.75 -6.93
N SER A 14 7.43 -1.67 -6.02
CA SER A 14 6.17 -1.64 -5.29
C SER A 14 6.39 -1.37 -3.81
N PHE A 15 5.57 -0.49 -3.21
CA PHE A 15 5.47 -0.34 -1.77
C PHE A 15 4.52 -1.38 -1.22
N VAL A 16 4.99 -2.24 -0.32
CA VAL A 16 4.18 -3.32 0.22
C VAL A 16 3.39 -2.84 1.42
N ILE A 17 2.07 -2.91 1.33
CA ILE A 17 1.16 -2.64 2.45
C ILE A 17 0.67 -3.93 3.08
N TRP A 18 0.18 -3.85 4.31
CA TRP A 18 -0.51 -4.92 5.00
C TRP A 18 -1.88 -4.43 5.49
N THR A 19 -2.90 -5.24 5.32
CA THR A 19 -4.26 -4.93 5.78
C THR A 19 -5.00 -6.19 6.23
N THR A 20 -5.88 -6.04 7.21
CA THR A 20 -6.87 -7.04 7.62
C THR A 20 -8.26 -6.78 7.02
N THR A 21 -8.40 -5.70 6.27
CA THR A 21 -9.66 -5.23 5.69
C THR A 21 -9.54 -4.93 4.20
N PRO A 22 -9.34 -5.96 3.35
CA PRO A 22 -9.13 -5.79 1.90
C PRO A 22 -10.20 -4.95 1.22
N TRP A 23 -11.46 -5.00 1.70
CA TRP A 23 -12.58 -4.24 1.14
C TRP A 23 -12.39 -2.71 1.16
N THR A 24 -11.40 -2.18 1.91
CA THR A 24 -11.08 -0.75 1.91
C THR A 24 -10.13 -0.35 0.77
N ILE A 25 -9.43 -1.30 0.13
CA ILE A 25 -8.44 -1.03 -0.93
C ILE A 25 -9.05 -0.25 -2.10
N PRO A 26 -10.27 -0.50 -2.57
CA PRO A 26 -10.87 0.32 -3.64
C PRO A 26 -10.97 1.82 -3.31
N SER A 27 -10.96 2.20 -2.04
CA SER A 27 -10.93 3.60 -1.58
C SER A 27 -9.53 4.14 -1.31
N ASN A 28 -8.46 3.39 -1.62
CA ASN A 28 -7.08 3.83 -1.44
C ASN A 28 -6.79 5.11 -2.23
N VAL A 29 -6.13 6.06 -1.60
CA VAL A 29 -5.64 7.29 -2.23
C VAL A 29 -4.17 7.57 -1.92
N ALA A 30 -3.61 6.89 -0.91
CA ALA A 30 -2.23 7.08 -0.50
C ALA A 30 -1.64 5.83 0.15
N VAL A 31 -0.32 5.81 0.25
CA VAL A 31 0.44 4.95 1.14
C VAL A 31 1.20 5.85 2.12
N CYS A 32 1.03 5.62 3.41
CA CYS A 32 1.74 6.36 4.45
C CYS A 32 2.99 5.64 4.90
N ILE A 33 4.08 6.39 5.07
CA ILE A 33 5.35 5.94 5.67
C ILE A 33 5.79 6.88 6.78
N ASN A 34 6.62 6.42 7.70
CA ASN A 34 7.18 7.27 8.73
C ASN A 34 8.55 7.82 8.31
N PRO A 35 8.73 9.14 8.23
CA PRO A 35 10.00 9.73 7.79
C PRO A 35 11.18 9.46 8.74
N LYS A 36 10.92 9.02 9.96
CA LYS A 36 11.95 8.71 10.98
C LYS A 36 12.57 7.33 10.79
N TYR A 37 11.87 6.40 10.13
CA TYR A 37 12.37 5.05 9.90
C TYR A 37 13.23 4.98 8.63
N LYS A 38 13.96 3.86 8.51
CA LYS A 38 14.65 3.50 7.28
C LYS A 38 13.77 2.58 6.45
N TYR A 39 13.87 2.69 5.15
CA TYR A 39 13.15 1.85 4.19
C TYR A 39 14.16 1.19 3.26
N SER A 40 13.96 -0.09 3.04
CA SER A 40 14.85 -0.89 2.19
C SER A 40 14.13 -1.28 0.91
N LEU A 41 14.86 -1.17 -0.19
CA LEU A 41 14.54 -1.85 -1.42
C LEU A 41 15.04 -3.29 -1.29
N ILE A 42 14.13 -4.22 -1.37
CA ILE A 42 14.40 -5.65 -1.37
C ILE A 42 14.08 -6.26 -2.73
N LYS A 43 14.84 -7.27 -3.13
CA LYS A 43 14.53 -8.10 -4.30
C LYS A 43 14.04 -9.47 -3.84
N MET A 44 12.90 -9.90 -4.40
CA MET A 44 12.29 -11.19 -4.16
C MET A 44 11.65 -11.68 -5.46
N ASN A 45 12.07 -12.86 -5.96
CA ASN A 45 11.55 -13.45 -7.20
C ASN A 45 11.56 -12.47 -8.40
N ASP A 46 12.70 -11.79 -8.61
CA ASP A 46 12.93 -10.79 -9.67
C ASP A 46 12.03 -9.55 -9.62
N LYS A 47 11.28 -9.35 -8.55
CA LYS A 47 10.48 -8.14 -8.29
C LYS A 47 11.12 -7.33 -7.16
N PHE A 48 10.89 -6.01 -7.20
CA PHE A 48 11.46 -5.07 -6.24
C PHE A 48 10.37 -4.49 -5.34
N TYR A 49 10.63 -4.53 -4.03
CA TYR A 49 9.66 -4.10 -3.03
C TYR A 49 10.29 -3.15 -2.02
N VAL A 50 9.51 -2.21 -1.51
CA VAL A 50 9.91 -1.31 -0.43
C VAL A 50 9.14 -1.68 0.83
N ILE A 51 9.89 -1.94 1.90
CA ILE A 51 9.39 -2.16 3.26
C ILE A 51 10.28 -1.43 4.27
N ALA A 52 9.81 -1.20 5.49
CA ALA A 52 10.67 -0.68 6.55
C ALA A 52 11.80 -1.67 6.86
N PHE A 53 12.99 -1.14 7.09
CA PHE A 53 14.19 -1.95 7.37
C PHE A 53 13.98 -2.87 8.58
N GLU A 54 13.38 -2.36 9.63
CA GLU A 54 13.08 -3.10 10.85
C GLU A 54 12.11 -4.28 10.65
N MET A 55 11.36 -4.27 9.54
CA MET A 55 10.36 -5.30 9.22
C MET A 55 10.89 -6.43 8.34
N ILE A 56 12.13 -6.35 7.85
CA ILE A 56 12.70 -7.32 6.89
C ILE A 56 12.62 -8.75 7.44
N ASP A 57 13.12 -8.99 8.64
CA ASP A 57 13.16 -10.34 9.23
C ASP A 57 11.75 -10.89 9.49
N GLN A 58 10.83 -10.03 9.94
CA GLN A 58 9.46 -10.42 10.20
C GLN A 58 8.71 -10.76 8.89
N CYS A 59 8.87 -9.93 7.86
CA CYS A 59 8.30 -10.16 6.54
C CYS A 59 8.88 -11.43 5.89
N SER A 60 10.20 -11.63 5.96
CA SER A 60 10.87 -12.83 5.42
C SER A 60 10.30 -14.11 6.04
N LYS A 61 10.13 -14.14 7.36
CA LYS A 61 9.52 -15.28 8.07
C LYS A 61 8.05 -15.48 7.69
N ARG A 62 7.26 -14.40 7.67
CA ARG A 62 5.82 -14.45 7.37
C ARG A 62 5.55 -14.92 5.94
N TRP A 63 6.33 -14.45 4.97
CA TRP A 63 6.16 -14.81 3.57
C TRP A 63 6.92 -16.09 3.20
N ASN A 64 7.68 -16.66 4.14
CA ASN A 64 8.56 -17.81 3.92
C ASN A 64 9.47 -17.62 2.69
N GLN A 65 10.07 -16.42 2.58
CA GLN A 65 10.90 -15.99 1.46
C GLN A 65 12.17 -15.33 1.97
N LYS A 66 13.29 -15.55 1.26
CA LYS A 66 14.53 -14.81 1.45
C LYS A 66 14.52 -13.57 0.57
N PHE A 67 15.07 -12.47 1.07
CA PHE A 67 15.19 -11.22 0.36
C PHE A 67 16.65 -10.82 0.19
N ASP A 68 16.97 -10.30 -1.00
CA ASP A 68 18.22 -9.57 -1.20
C ASP A 68 17.94 -8.09 -0.92
N VAL A 69 18.63 -7.54 0.08
CA VAL A 69 18.53 -6.10 0.38
C VAL A 69 19.45 -5.35 -0.59
N ILE A 70 18.86 -4.61 -1.51
CA ILE A 70 19.58 -3.86 -2.54
C ILE A 70 20.16 -2.57 -1.97
N SER A 71 19.33 -1.80 -1.27
CA SER A 71 19.73 -0.55 -0.64
C SER A 71 18.77 -0.14 0.47
N THR A 72 19.22 0.75 1.35
CA THR A 72 18.42 1.26 2.47
C THR A 72 18.60 2.77 2.58
N ILE A 73 17.49 3.49 2.69
CA ILE A 73 17.48 4.95 2.79
C ILE A 73 16.58 5.42 3.94
N HIS A 74 16.77 6.64 4.40
CA HIS A 74 15.87 7.25 5.37
C HIS A 74 14.53 7.62 4.73
N GLY A 75 13.41 7.33 5.41
CA GLY A 75 12.06 7.64 4.95
C GLY A 75 11.84 9.10 4.58
N LYS A 76 12.53 10.03 5.25
CA LYS A 76 12.49 11.47 4.91
C LYS A 76 12.91 11.80 3.46
N LYS A 77 13.65 10.90 2.79
CA LYS A 77 14.02 11.05 1.37
C LYS A 77 12.93 10.56 0.42
N LEU A 78 12.00 9.74 0.89
CA LEU A 78 10.87 9.22 0.14
C LEU A 78 9.71 10.22 0.20
N ARG A 79 9.70 11.19 -0.68
CA ARG A 79 8.67 12.24 -0.77
C ARG A 79 8.41 12.60 -2.22
N ASP A 80 7.24 13.19 -2.47
CA ASP A 80 6.82 13.63 -3.80
C ASP A 80 6.82 12.46 -4.81
N ILE A 81 6.33 11.29 -4.37
CA ILE A 81 6.29 10.05 -5.14
C ILE A 81 4.85 9.74 -5.51
N ASP A 82 4.58 9.73 -6.81
CA ASP A 82 3.35 9.18 -7.36
C ASP A 82 3.42 7.65 -7.35
N LEU A 83 2.34 7.03 -6.92
CA LEU A 83 2.12 5.60 -6.94
C LEU A 83 0.94 5.28 -7.86
N ILE A 84 0.83 4.01 -8.26
CA ILE A 84 -0.29 3.48 -9.04
C ILE A 84 -1.10 2.56 -8.14
N HIS A 85 -2.42 2.71 -8.17
CA HIS A 85 -3.32 1.80 -7.45
C HIS A 85 -3.16 0.36 -7.99
N PRO A 86 -3.18 -0.69 -7.14
CA PRO A 86 -2.81 -2.05 -7.55
C PRO A 86 -3.70 -2.67 -8.65
N PHE A 87 -4.95 -2.21 -8.83
CA PHE A 87 -5.86 -2.77 -9.83
C PHE A 87 -6.87 -1.77 -10.42
N LEU A 88 -6.83 -0.50 -10.03
CA LEU A 88 -7.65 0.54 -10.64
C LEU A 88 -6.75 1.51 -11.41
N ASP A 89 -7.22 2.00 -12.56
CA ASP A 89 -6.52 3.03 -13.33
C ASP A 89 -6.60 4.38 -12.61
N ARG A 90 -5.85 4.48 -11.53
CA ARG A 90 -5.86 5.64 -10.64
C ARG A 90 -4.51 5.80 -9.95
N LYS A 91 -4.09 7.05 -9.82
CA LYS A 91 -2.94 7.41 -8.99
C LYS A 91 -3.25 7.27 -7.51
N SER A 92 -2.22 6.93 -6.76
CA SER A 92 -2.10 7.04 -5.32
C SER A 92 -0.84 7.87 -5.03
N VAL A 93 -0.62 8.29 -3.79
CA VAL A 93 0.56 9.10 -3.45
C VAL A 93 1.25 8.56 -2.20
N LEU A 94 2.56 8.79 -2.10
CA LEU A 94 3.29 8.48 -0.88
C LEU A 94 3.26 9.68 0.07
N LEU A 95 2.85 9.44 1.32
CA LEU A 95 2.74 10.48 2.35
C LEU A 95 3.61 10.16 3.56
N HIS A 96 4.10 11.22 4.22
CA HIS A 96 4.75 11.11 5.51
C HIS A 96 3.72 11.19 6.65
N ALA A 97 3.68 10.17 7.52
CA ALA A 97 2.77 10.12 8.65
C ALA A 97 3.46 9.56 9.90
N ASN A 98 3.27 10.24 11.04
CA ASN A 98 3.91 9.83 12.29
C ASN A 98 3.20 8.66 12.99
N HIS A 99 1.96 8.32 12.60
CA HIS A 99 1.21 7.19 13.15
C HIS A 99 1.69 5.83 12.63
N VAL A 100 2.47 5.81 11.55
CA VAL A 100 3.05 4.58 11.02
C VAL A 100 4.10 4.05 11.99
N THR A 101 3.96 2.78 12.39
CA THR A 101 4.88 2.06 13.28
C THR A 101 5.53 0.88 12.58
N THR A 102 6.53 0.29 13.24
CA THR A 102 7.21 -0.94 12.80
C THR A 102 6.97 -2.09 13.79
N GLU A 103 5.85 -2.08 14.49
CA GLU A 103 5.47 -3.17 15.41
C GLU A 103 4.88 -4.35 14.64
N THR A 104 4.08 -4.05 13.61
CA THR A 104 3.44 -5.05 12.75
C THR A 104 3.39 -4.57 11.30
N GLY A 105 3.16 -5.50 10.37
CA GLY A 105 2.98 -5.19 8.95
C GLY A 105 4.31 -5.03 8.22
N THR A 106 4.42 -3.98 7.42
CA THR A 106 5.55 -3.72 6.52
C THR A 106 6.22 -2.36 6.74
N GLY A 107 5.63 -1.52 7.62
CA GLY A 107 6.02 -0.13 7.78
C GLY A 107 5.52 0.80 6.67
N CYS A 108 4.68 0.29 5.75
CA CYS A 108 3.94 1.05 4.76
C CYS A 108 2.45 0.81 5.00
N VAL A 109 1.67 1.88 5.17
CA VAL A 109 0.26 1.79 5.56
C VAL A 109 -0.62 2.25 4.40
N HIS A 110 -1.50 1.36 3.95
CA HIS A 110 -2.60 1.67 3.06
C HIS A 110 -3.48 2.76 3.68
N THR A 111 -3.83 3.78 2.91
CA THR A 111 -4.55 4.96 3.41
C THR A 111 -5.81 5.19 2.59
N ALA A 112 -6.96 5.11 3.28
CA ALA A 112 -8.30 5.29 2.71
C ALA A 112 -9.14 6.22 3.60
N PRO A 113 -9.19 7.53 3.31
CA PRO A 113 -9.79 8.55 4.19
C PRO A 113 -11.29 8.36 4.45
N ALA A 114 -11.98 7.56 3.64
CA ALA A 114 -13.38 7.20 3.89
C ALA A 114 -13.57 6.18 5.03
N HIS A 115 -12.50 5.51 5.48
CA HIS A 115 -12.58 4.35 6.36
C HIS A 115 -11.71 4.44 7.62
N GLY A 116 -10.88 5.48 7.77
CA GLY A 116 -10.02 5.68 8.93
C GLY A 116 -9.89 7.15 9.33
N MET A 117 -9.91 7.46 10.64
CA MET A 117 -9.79 8.83 11.11
C MET A 117 -8.38 9.39 10.86
N ASP A 118 -7.34 8.61 11.13
CA ASP A 118 -5.95 9.02 10.88
C ASP A 118 -5.72 9.23 9.38
N ASP A 119 -6.29 8.36 8.53
CA ASP A 119 -6.26 8.47 7.08
C ASP A 119 -6.96 9.76 6.61
N TYR A 120 -8.13 10.06 7.18
CA TYR A 120 -8.87 11.29 6.86
C TYR A 120 -8.06 12.53 7.24
N LEU A 121 -7.48 12.56 8.43
CA LEU A 121 -6.72 13.72 8.91
C LEU A 121 -5.45 13.96 8.08
N ILE A 122 -4.70 12.91 7.73
CA ILE A 122 -3.51 13.05 6.91
C ILE A 122 -3.84 13.45 5.47
N CYS A 123 -4.89 12.89 4.87
CA CYS A 123 -5.33 13.26 3.53
C CYS A 123 -5.82 14.71 3.49
N LYS A 124 -6.64 15.14 4.45
CA LYS A 124 -7.10 16.51 4.57
C LYS A 124 -5.95 17.51 4.68
N LYS A 125 -4.93 17.19 5.50
CA LYS A 125 -3.73 18.02 5.66
C LYS A 125 -2.95 18.20 4.35
N ASN A 126 -2.98 17.19 3.48
CA ASN A 126 -2.27 17.18 2.20
C ASN A 126 -3.17 17.52 0.99
N SER A 127 -4.41 18.01 1.24
CA SER A 127 -5.37 18.39 0.20
C SER A 127 -5.70 17.25 -0.78
N ILE A 128 -5.81 16.02 -0.23
CA ILE A 128 -6.17 14.82 -0.99
C ILE A 128 -7.64 14.53 -0.77
N ASP A 129 -8.37 14.37 -1.86
CA ASP A 129 -9.80 14.10 -1.84
C ASP A 129 -10.14 12.72 -1.29
N THR A 130 -11.28 12.63 -0.62
CA THR A 130 -11.81 11.36 -0.11
C THR A 130 -12.57 10.63 -1.22
N ILE A 131 -12.17 9.38 -1.48
CA ILE A 131 -12.89 8.50 -2.41
C ILE A 131 -13.83 7.61 -1.61
N HIS A 132 -15.12 7.68 -1.93
CA HIS A 132 -16.17 6.87 -1.33
C HIS A 132 -16.56 5.74 -2.28
N SER A 133 -16.01 4.55 -2.10
CA SER A 133 -16.37 3.35 -2.88
C SER A 133 -17.69 2.72 -2.43
N LEU A 134 -18.19 3.09 -1.26
CA LEU A 134 -19.45 2.59 -0.70
C LEU A 134 -20.55 3.66 -0.73
N ASN A 135 -21.78 3.20 -0.83
CA ASN A 135 -22.98 4.01 -0.60
C ASN A 135 -23.35 4.06 0.90
N ASN A 136 -24.38 4.83 1.26
CA ASN A 136 -24.83 5.02 2.65
C ASN A 136 -25.36 3.75 3.35
N LYS A 137 -25.54 2.64 2.61
CA LYS A 137 -25.95 1.33 3.14
C LYS A 137 -24.77 0.35 3.22
N ALA A 138 -23.54 0.84 3.04
CA ALA A 138 -22.31 0.06 3.01
C ALA A 138 -22.25 -1.01 1.88
N PHE A 139 -22.85 -0.71 0.73
CA PHE A 139 -22.73 -1.50 -0.50
C PHE A 139 -21.81 -0.79 -1.47
N PHE A 140 -21.02 -1.56 -2.22
CA PHE A 140 -20.17 -1.01 -3.27
C PHE A 140 -21.00 -0.35 -4.37
N LYS A 141 -20.50 0.78 -4.86
CA LYS A 141 -21.09 1.54 -5.95
C LYS A 141 -20.85 0.87 -7.30
N ASP A 142 -21.64 1.26 -8.30
CA ASP A 142 -21.64 0.64 -9.63
C ASP A 142 -20.36 0.87 -10.42
N GLU A 143 -19.54 1.90 -10.06
CA GLU A 143 -18.26 2.17 -10.71
C GLU A 143 -17.20 1.06 -10.50
N LEU A 144 -17.46 0.12 -9.59
CA LEU A 144 -16.60 -1.03 -9.30
C LEU A 144 -17.27 -2.32 -9.78
N ASP A 145 -17.35 -2.51 -11.09
CA ASP A 145 -18.12 -3.55 -11.77
C ASP A 145 -18.00 -4.94 -11.12
N PHE A 146 -16.78 -5.34 -10.74
CA PHE A 146 -16.50 -6.69 -10.20
C PHE A 146 -17.04 -6.93 -8.79
N ILE A 147 -17.44 -5.87 -8.07
CA ILE A 147 -18.03 -5.93 -6.70
C ILE A 147 -19.27 -5.05 -6.56
N ALA A 148 -19.78 -4.48 -7.64
CA ALA A 148 -20.94 -3.60 -7.64
C ALA A 148 -22.14 -4.22 -6.90
N GLY A 149 -22.76 -3.45 -6.00
CA GLY A 149 -23.91 -3.89 -5.23
C GLY A 149 -23.63 -4.92 -4.13
N LEU A 150 -22.37 -5.32 -3.89
CA LEU A 150 -22.03 -6.21 -2.78
C LEU A 150 -21.90 -5.43 -1.47
N PRO A 151 -22.31 -6.03 -0.33
CA PRO A 151 -21.98 -5.50 0.98
C PRO A 151 -20.45 -5.50 1.21
N ALA A 152 -19.91 -4.43 1.82
CA ALA A 152 -18.46 -4.26 2.06
C ALA A 152 -17.80 -5.51 2.65
N LEU A 153 -18.36 -6.06 3.74
CA LEU A 153 -17.78 -7.22 4.46
C LEU A 153 -17.82 -8.55 3.68
N LYS A 154 -18.48 -8.59 2.53
CA LYS A 154 -18.53 -9.78 1.66
C LYS A 154 -17.61 -9.68 0.46
N ALA A 155 -16.94 -8.55 0.27
CA ALA A 155 -16.12 -8.29 -0.91
C ALA A 155 -14.67 -8.78 -0.79
N ASP A 156 -14.18 -9.08 0.42
CA ASP A 156 -12.78 -9.46 0.63
C ASP A 156 -12.28 -10.56 -0.30
N PRO A 157 -13.00 -11.68 -0.53
CA PRO A 157 -12.52 -12.73 -1.44
C PRO A 157 -12.31 -12.22 -2.88
N LEU A 158 -13.24 -11.38 -3.38
CA LEU A 158 -13.14 -10.83 -4.75
C LEU A 158 -12.05 -9.76 -4.87
N ILE A 159 -11.82 -8.97 -3.81
CA ILE A 159 -10.70 -8.03 -3.78
C ILE A 159 -9.36 -8.79 -3.77
N ILE A 160 -9.26 -9.87 -3.01
CA ILE A 160 -8.07 -10.72 -2.97
C ILE A 160 -7.83 -11.36 -4.35
N GLU A 161 -8.86 -11.91 -4.99
CA GLU A 161 -8.80 -12.44 -6.35
C GLU A 161 -8.32 -11.36 -7.33
N LYS A 162 -8.86 -10.14 -7.23
CA LYS A 162 -8.46 -9.01 -8.09
C LYS A 162 -7.01 -8.61 -7.90
N LEU A 163 -6.50 -8.63 -6.67
CA LEU A 163 -5.08 -8.41 -6.38
C LEU A 163 -4.20 -9.52 -6.99
N GLN A 164 -4.66 -10.78 -6.95
CA GLN A 164 -3.96 -11.92 -7.58
C GLN A 164 -3.87 -11.77 -9.09
N GLU A 165 -4.99 -11.44 -9.76
CA GLU A 165 -5.05 -11.20 -11.21
C GLU A 165 -4.03 -10.14 -11.66
N HIS A 166 -3.81 -9.11 -10.83
CA HIS A 166 -2.87 -8.02 -11.10
C HIS A 166 -1.45 -8.26 -10.56
N ASN A 167 -1.15 -9.48 -10.07
CA ASN A 167 0.13 -9.82 -9.44
C ASN A 167 0.53 -8.86 -8.30
N ALA A 168 -0.46 -8.29 -7.61
CA ALA A 168 -0.32 -7.32 -6.54
C ALA A 168 -0.48 -7.93 -5.12
N LEU A 169 -0.61 -9.25 -5.02
CA LEU A 169 -0.71 -9.98 -3.76
C LEU A 169 0.58 -10.78 -3.50
N ILE A 170 1.17 -10.61 -2.31
CA ILE A 170 2.37 -11.37 -1.89
C ILE A 170 1.97 -12.55 -1.03
N ASN A 171 1.09 -12.34 -0.05
CA ASN A 171 0.65 -13.36 0.92
C ASN A 171 -0.73 -13.01 1.49
N ILE A 172 -1.43 -14.03 2.01
CA ILE A 172 -2.75 -13.90 2.66
C ILE A 172 -2.60 -14.25 4.15
#